data_1735abd5d0f6c4610c9fdb9aa7a6d588
#
_entry.id   1735abd5d0f6c4610c9fdb9aa7a6d588
#
_cell.length_a   1.000
_cell.length_b   1.000
_cell.length_c   1.000
_cell.angle_alpha   90.00
_cell.angle_beta   90.00
_cell.angle_gamma   90.00
#
_symmetry.space_group_name_H-M   'P 1'
#
loop_
_entity.id
_entity.type
_entity.pdbx_description
1 polymer ?
#
loop_
_entity_poly.entity_id
_entity_poly.type
_entity_poly.pdbx_seq_one_letter_code
_entity_poly.pdbx_strand_id
1 'polypeptide(L)'
;MQLKSLAPAKLAAKAAAILAVGALTLTACGGSSTPAASSAGGVQLINAGKLTVCSDIPYEPFEFQKDGKNVGFDMDIAAEIAKDVKADLNVVDSSFEAIETGTALTQCDVSISSISITDTRKSVMDFSSPYLDDDLTLVATAASGITNIDGAKGKKVGVQQATTGAAYAKDKGIDAQQFEDSGLLVQALKAGTIDAALGNQSVLGYAIKDEPTIKRVENYATGEKLGIAIKKGNTAMADKVNATLKRLTDDGSLKKFTTTWFGEPTK
;
A
#
# COMPACT_ATOMS: atom_id res chain seq x y z
N MET A 1 52.88 29.14 24.74
CA MET A 1 53.74 28.68 25.88
C MET A 1 53.82 27.20 25.81
N GLN A 2 54.91 26.78 25.22
CA GLN A 2 55.76 25.61 25.44
C GLN A 2 55.16 24.18 25.41
N LEU A 3 55.63 23.54 24.34
CA LEU A 3 55.88 22.11 24.13
C LEU A 3 56.53 21.42 25.34
N LYS A 4 56.23 20.11 25.52
CA LYS A 4 57.23 19.11 25.80
C LYS A 4 56.87 17.75 25.24
N SER A 5 57.69 17.34 24.29
CA SER A 5 57.89 16.00 23.74
C SER A 5 58.63 15.10 24.76
N LEU A 6 58.40 13.79 24.68
CA LEU A 6 59.39 12.77 24.97
C LEU A 6 58.99 11.40 24.40
N ALA A 7 59.80 10.94 23.47
CA ALA A 7 59.91 9.57 23.00
C ALA A 7 61.16 8.92 23.62
N PRO A 8 61.63 7.73 23.19
CA PRO A 8 61.13 6.36 23.35
C PRO A 8 62.15 5.47 24.11
N ALA A 9 61.77 4.26 24.45
CA ALA A 9 62.75 3.26 24.92
C ALA A 9 62.58 1.92 24.18
N LYS A 10 63.66 1.54 23.48
CA LYS A 10 63.93 0.21 22.90
C LYS A 10 64.58 -0.67 23.96
N LEU A 11 64.38 -2.01 23.88
CA LEU A 11 65.31 -3.10 24.06
C LEU A 11 64.56 -4.44 23.96
N ALA A 12 64.76 -5.22 22.98
CA ALA A 12 65.82 -6.18 22.61
C ALA A 12 65.58 -7.61 23.14
N ALA A 13 65.24 -8.42 22.20
CA ALA A 13 65.62 -9.80 21.89
C ALA A 13 65.95 -10.83 22.97
N LYS A 14 65.33 -12.00 22.87
CA LYS A 14 66.09 -13.30 22.80
C LYS A 14 65.22 -14.38 22.12
N ALA A 15 65.87 -15.05 21.18
CA ALA A 15 65.38 -16.19 20.43
C ALA A 15 65.49 -17.49 21.24
N ALA A 16 64.56 -18.41 21.04
CA ALA A 16 64.79 -19.85 21.21
C ALA A 16 63.90 -20.62 20.25
N ALA A 17 64.50 -21.33 19.30
CA ALA A 17 63.87 -22.24 18.36
C ALA A 17 63.66 -23.60 19.03
N ILE A 18 62.49 -24.22 18.84
CA ILE A 18 62.30 -25.67 18.91
C ILE A 18 61.29 -26.09 17.81
N LEU A 19 61.74 -27.00 16.97
CA LEU A 19 60.97 -27.74 15.98
C LEU A 19 60.05 -28.77 16.62
N ALA A 20 58.82 -28.92 16.12
CA ALA A 20 58.14 -30.23 15.92
C ALA A 20 56.80 -30.10 15.22
N VAL A 21 56.75 -30.66 14.01
CA VAL A 21 55.75 -31.62 13.47
C VAL A 21 54.27 -31.30 13.53
N GLY A 22 53.74 -31.00 12.36
CA GLY A 22 52.60 -31.65 11.70
C GLY A 22 51.24 -31.61 12.37
N ALA A 23 50.38 -30.72 11.89
CA ALA A 23 48.93 -31.00 11.82
C ALA A 23 48.32 -30.22 10.64
N LEU A 24 47.76 -30.94 9.69
CA LEU A 24 46.92 -30.41 8.65
C LEU A 24 45.69 -29.71 9.31
N THR A 25 45.65 -28.41 9.26
CA THR A 25 44.41 -27.69 9.54
C THR A 25 43.71 -27.38 8.22
N LEU A 26 42.59 -28.06 8.01
CA LEU A 26 41.62 -27.68 6.99
C LEU A 26 41.25 -26.19 7.21
N THR A 27 41.62 -25.37 6.26
CA THR A 27 41.09 -24.02 6.14
C THR A 27 39.60 -24.12 5.83
N ALA A 28 38.76 -24.02 6.86
CA ALA A 28 37.34 -23.72 6.68
C ALA A 28 37.26 -22.31 6.12
N CYS A 29 36.90 -22.17 4.85
CA CYS A 29 36.42 -20.94 4.26
C CYS A 29 35.30 -20.44 5.14
N GLY A 30 35.54 -19.40 5.92
CA GLY A 30 34.51 -18.60 6.58
C GLY A 30 33.70 -17.89 5.51
N GLY A 31 32.70 -18.57 4.97
CA GLY A 31 31.65 -17.92 4.21
C GLY A 31 30.90 -17.01 5.21
N SER A 32 30.94 -15.71 4.97
CA SER A 32 30.00 -14.77 5.59
C SER A 32 28.60 -15.23 5.21
N SER A 33 27.95 -15.98 6.08
CA SER A 33 26.54 -16.28 5.96
C SER A 33 25.79 -14.97 6.17
N THR A 34 25.47 -14.30 5.07
CA THR A 34 24.34 -13.37 5.06
C THR A 34 23.17 -14.12 5.70
N PRO A 35 22.46 -13.54 6.68
CA PRO A 35 21.32 -14.21 7.27
C PRO A 35 20.38 -14.61 6.13
N ALA A 36 20.16 -15.92 5.95
CA ALA A 36 19.20 -16.39 4.99
C ALA A 36 17.86 -15.80 5.40
N ALA A 37 17.27 -14.96 4.54
CA ALA A 37 15.94 -14.47 4.74
C ALA A 37 15.03 -15.67 4.97
N SER A 38 14.34 -15.72 6.12
CA SER A 38 13.54 -16.89 6.46
C SER A 38 12.34 -16.94 5.51
N SER A 39 12.27 -18.01 4.71
CA SER A 39 11.14 -18.23 3.82
C SER A 39 9.95 -18.74 4.63
N ALA A 40 9.00 -17.86 4.91
CA ALA A 40 7.71 -18.22 5.50
C ALA A 40 6.75 -18.63 4.36
N GLY A 41 6.16 -19.81 4.47
CA GLY A 41 5.19 -20.29 3.47
C GLY A 41 5.70 -20.38 2.03
N GLY A 42 7.05 -20.40 1.79
CA GLY A 42 7.67 -20.49 0.47
C GLY A 42 7.91 -19.13 -0.21
N VAL A 43 7.68 -18.01 0.47
CA VAL A 43 8.04 -16.66 0.01
C VAL A 43 9.12 -16.06 0.89
N GLN A 44 9.96 -15.22 0.29
CA GLN A 44 10.95 -14.42 1.01
C GLN A 44 10.29 -13.14 1.49
N LEU A 45 10.25 -12.91 2.80
CA LEU A 45 9.71 -11.70 3.41
C LEU A 45 10.86 -10.72 3.76
N ILE A 46 10.61 -9.42 3.61
CA ILE A 46 11.55 -8.35 3.99
C ILE A 46 11.91 -8.47 5.48
N ASN A 47 10.89 -8.70 6.32
CA ASN A 47 11.06 -8.92 7.75
C ASN A 47 10.70 -10.38 8.09
N ALA A 48 11.64 -11.13 8.63
CA ALA A 48 11.42 -12.53 8.98
C ALA A 48 10.18 -12.71 9.86
N GLY A 49 9.25 -13.57 9.43
CA GLY A 49 8.01 -13.89 10.15
C GLY A 49 6.94 -12.80 10.12
N LYS A 50 7.13 -11.71 9.37
CA LYS A 50 6.14 -10.64 9.23
C LYS A 50 5.86 -10.36 7.76
N LEU A 51 4.58 -10.41 7.36
CA LEU A 51 4.15 -9.86 6.09
C LEU A 51 3.99 -8.34 6.26
N THR A 52 4.90 -7.57 5.68
CA THR A 52 4.85 -6.11 5.73
C THR A 52 4.01 -5.59 4.56
N VAL A 53 2.95 -4.88 4.89
CA VAL A 53 1.95 -4.37 3.94
C VAL A 53 1.93 -2.86 4.00
N CYS A 54 2.21 -2.18 2.89
CA CYS A 54 2.01 -0.74 2.74
C CYS A 54 0.56 -0.44 2.33
N SER A 55 -0.05 0.54 2.99
CA SER A 55 -1.44 0.97 2.76
C SER A 55 -1.58 2.45 3.09
N ASP A 56 -2.40 3.18 2.36
CA ASP A 56 -2.64 4.62 2.56
C ASP A 56 -3.83 4.82 3.50
N ILE A 57 -3.54 5.14 4.75
CA ILE A 57 -4.52 5.21 5.83
C ILE A 57 -4.73 6.66 6.26
N PRO A 58 -5.99 7.20 6.22
CA PRO A 58 -7.26 6.48 6.05
C PRO A 58 -7.80 6.45 4.63
N TYR A 59 -8.39 5.32 4.21
CA TYR A 59 -9.14 5.15 2.97
C TYR A 59 -10.39 4.28 3.20
N GLU A 60 -11.35 4.80 3.96
CA GLU A 60 -12.57 4.06 4.33
C GLU A 60 -13.43 3.70 3.11
N PRO A 61 -13.96 2.48 3.01
CA PRO A 61 -13.96 1.39 4.01
C PRO A 61 -12.87 0.31 3.75
N PHE A 62 -11.84 0.58 2.94
CA PHE A 62 -10.79 -0.37 2.61
C PHE A 62 -9.76 -0.50 3.75
N GLU A 63 -9.24 0.63 4.25
CA GLU A 63 -8.27 0.67 5.35
C GLU A 63 -8.43 1.95 6.19
N PHE A 64 -8.62 1.78 7.48
CA PHE A 64 -8.74 2.89 8.42
C PHE A 64 -8.48 2.44 9.85
N GLN A 65 -8.34 3.40 10.75
CA GLN A 65 -8.16 3.11 12.17
C GLN A 65 -9.50 3.12 12.91
N LYS A 66 -9.76 2.03 13.64
CA LYS A 66 -10.87 1.90 14.57
C LYS A 66 -10.38 1.26 15.85
N ASP A 67 -10.62 1.92 16.99
CA ASP A 67 -10.22 1.45 18.31
C ASP A 67 -8.72 1.09 18.39
N GLY A 68 -7.87 1.90 17.73
CA GLY A 68 -6.41 1.72 17.68
C GLY A 68 -5.93 0.56 16.81
N LYS A 69 -6.80 0.00 15.98
CA LYS A 69 -6.47 -1.08 15.04
C LYS A 69 -6.73 -0.65 13.61
N ASN A 70 -5.89 -1.10 12.69
CA ASN A 70 -6.15 -0.99 11.27
C ASN A 70 -7.19 -2.03 10.88
N VAL A 71 -8.30 -1.60 10.32
CA VAL A 71 -9.45 -2.41 9.91
C VAL A 71 -9.91 -2.00 8.51
N GLY A 72 -10.71 -2.83 7.86
CA GLY A 72 -11.26 -2.53 6.54
C GLY A 72 -11.20 -3.74 5.61
N PHE A 73 -11.75 -3.58 4.44
CA PHE A 73 -11.85 -4.63 3.43
C PHE A 73 -10.46 -5.15 3.02
N ASP A 74 -9.52 -4.23 2.76
CA ASP A 74 -8.15 -4.56 2.37
C ASP A 74 -7.36 -5.15 3.54
N MET A 75 -7.65 -4.72 4.77
CA MET A 75 -7.02 -5.27 5.98
C MET A 75 -7.45 -6.71 6.24
N ASP A 76 -8.73 -7.06 5.98
CA ASP A 76 -9.20 -8.44 6.09
C ASP A 76 -8.52 -9.35 5.06
N ILE A 77 -8.34 -8.88 3.82
CA ILE A 77 -7.61 -9.62 2.77
C ILE A 77 -6.13 -9.77 3.17
N ALA A 78 -5.49 -8.69 3.63
CA ALA A 78 -4.08 -8.70 4.05
C ALA A 78 -3.84 -9.68 5.21
N ALA A 79 -4.77 -9.76 6.17
CA ALA A 79 -4.70 -10.70 7.27
C ALA A 79 -4.74 -12.17 6.79
N GLU A 80 -5.57 -12.47 5.79
CA GLU A 80 -5.65 -13.81 5.21
C GLU A 80 -4.40 -14.16 4.38
N ILE A 81 -3.81 -13.18 3.68
CA ILE A 81 -2.51 -13.39 3.01
C ILE A 81 -1.42 -13.70 4.05
N ALA A 82 -1.34 -12.90 5.13
CA ALA A 82 -0.37 -13.12 6.19
C ALA A 82 -0.49 -14.53 6.80
N LYS A 83 -1.71 -14.98 7.07
CA LYS A 83 -2.00 -16.34 7.54
C LYS A 83 -1.53 -17.42 6.58
N ASP A 84 -1.81 -17.28 5.28
CA ASP A 84 -1.45 -18.29 4.26
C ASP A 84 0.07 -18.34 4.03
N VAL A 85 0.80 -17.23 4.22
CA VAL A 85 2.27 -17.22 4.20
C VAL A 85 2.88 -17.54 5.57
N LYS A 86 2.06 -17.83 6.60
CA LYS A 86 2.49 -18.17 7.98
C LYS A 86 3.34 -17.05 8.63
N ALA A 87 2.90 -15.83 8.50
CA ALA A 87 3.54 -14.63 9.04
C ALA A 87 2.54 -13.78 9.84
N ASP A 88 3.04 -12.94 10.72
CA ASP A 88 2.22 -11.92 11.37
C ASP A 88 2.02 -10.73 10.41
N LEU A 89 0.81 -10.17 10.39
CA LEU A 89 0.53 -8.97 9.60
C LEU A 89 1.20 -7.74 10.24
N ASN A 90 1.98 -7.00 9.47
CA ASN A 90 2.57 -5.73 9.83
C ASN A 90 2.15 -4.66 8.81
N VAL A 91 1.25 -3.76 9.19
CA VAL A 91 0.75 -2.69 8.32
C VAL A 91 1.60 -1.44 8.52
N VAL A 92 2.05 -0.87 7.42
CA VAL A 92 2.82 0.38 7.36
C VAL A 92 1.99 1.41 6.60
N ASP A 93 1.70 2.51 7.25
CA ASP A 93 1.06 3.67 6.62
C ASP A 93 2.03 4.31 5.62
N SER A 94 1.56 4.50 4.40
CA SER A 94 2.38 4.98 3.27
C SER A 94 1.51 5.85 2.37
N SER A 95 2.01 7.01 1.95
CA SER A 95 1.27 7.87 1.03
C SER A 95 0.92 7.12 -0.27
N PHE A 96 -0.24 7.44 -0.84
CA PHE A 96 -0.67 6.81 -2.10
C PHE A 96 0.30 7.06 -3.25
N GLU A 97 1.00 8.22 -3.26
CA GLU A 97 2.06 8.53 -4.23
C GLU A 97 3.22 7.52 -4.15
N ALA A 98 3.66 7.15 -2.94
CA ALA A 98 4.69 6.14 -2.77
C ALA A 98 4.21 4.74 -3.22
N ILE A 99 2.93 4.44 -3.03
CA ILE A 99 2.31 3.18 -3.46
C ILE A 99 2.23 3.14 -4.99
N GLU A 100 1.68 4.18 -5.63
CA GLU A 100 1.42 4.19 -7.06
C GLU A 100 2.70 4.20 -7.91
N THR A 101 3.79 4.79 -7.40
CA THR A 101 5.11 4.77 -8.02
C THR A 101 5.88 3.47 -7.80
N GLY A 102 5.39 2.58 -6.93
CA GLY A 102 6.07 1.36 -6.51
C GLY A 102 7.20 1.57 -5.50
N THR A 103 7.43 2.81 -5.06
CA THR A 103 8.48 3.14 -4.08
C THR A 103 8.22 2.46 -2.74
N ALA A 104 6.96 2.34 -2.32
CA ALA A 104 6.56 1.64 -1.10
C ALA A 104 7.03 0.17 -1.08
N LEU A 105 7.10 -0.50 -2.23
CA LEU A 105 7.56 -1.89 -2.37
C LEU A 105 9.08 -2.09 -2.15
N THR A 106 9.82 -1.02 -1.84
CA THR A 106 11.19 -1.12 -1.36
C THR A 106 11.27 -1.50 0.13
N GLN A 107 10.21 -1.25 0.89
CA GLN A 107 10.12 -1.50 2.34
C GLN A 107 8.95 -2.41 2.73
N CYS A 108 8.04 -2.73 1.80
CA CYS A 108 6.90 -3.61 2.03
C CYS A 108 6.92 -4.81 1.08
N ASP A 109 6.44 -5.95 1.56
CA ASP A 109 6.33 -7.18 0.77
C ASP A 109 5.27 -7.05 -0.33
N VAL A 110 4.17 -6.36 0.00
CA VAL A 110 3.07 -6.02 -0.89
C VAL A 110 2.50 -4.64 -0.53
N SER A 111 1.74 -4.02 -1.44
CA SER A 111 0.87 -2.89 -1.11
C SER A 111 -0.57 -3.24 -1.46
N ILE A 112 -1.49 -2.97 -0.53
CA ILE A 112 -2.93 -3.12 -0.72
C ILE A 112 -3.60 -1.85 -0.19
N SER A 113 -4.28 -1.12 -1.08
CA SER A 113 -4.87 0.19 -0.79
C SER A 113 -5.81 0.61 -1.91
N SER A 114 -6.79 -0.26 -2.22
CA SER A 114 -7.74 -0.01 -3.32
C SER A 114 -7.03 0.42 -4.62
N ILE A 115 -5.96 -0.26 -4.99
CA ILE A 115 -5.06 0.17 -6.07
C ILE A 115 -5.63 -0.26 -7.42
N SER A 116 -6.09 0.70 -8.23
CA SER A 116 -6.53 0.44 -9.61
C SER A 116 -5.37 -0.09 -10.46
N ILE A 117 -5.60 -1.21 -11.13
CA ILE A 117 -4.65 -1.83 -12.06
C ILE A 117 -4.62 -1.01 -13.34
N THR A 118 -3.55 -0.23 -13.55
CA THR A 118 -3.34 0.57 -14.78
C THR A 118 -2.06 0.16 -15.49
N ASP A 119 -1.97 0.44 -16.79
CA ASP A 119 -0.75 0.11 -17.55
C ASP A 119 0.46 0.92 -17.09
N THR A 120 0.25 2.16 -16.65
CA THR A 120 1.31 2.97 -16.05
C THR A 120 1.86 2.30 -14.80
N ARG A 121 1.00 1.86 -13.87
CA ARG A 121 1.41 1.17 -12.64
C ARG A 121 2.03 -0.20 -12.92
N LYS A 122 1.50 -0.95 -13.91
CA LYS A 122 2.12 -2.21 -14.36
C LYS A 122 3.54 -2.04 -14.90
N SER A 123 3.94 -0.84 -15.33
CA SER A 123 5.32 -0.62 -15.77
C SER A 123 6.33 -0.70 -14.63
N VAL A 124 5.94 -0.37 -13.41
CA VAL A 124 6.82 -0.27 -12.22
C VAL A 124 6.58 -1.37 -11.18
N MET A 125 5.42 -2.04 -11.18
CA MET A 125 5.07 -3.11 -10.26
C MET A 125 4.30 -4.22 -10.97
N ASP A 126 4.20 -5.39 -10.34
CA ASP A 126 3.28 -6.44 -10.74
C ASP A 126 2.01 -6.38 -9.88
N PHE A 127 0.94 -6.97 -10.34
CA PHE A 127 -0.33 -7.01 -9.64
C PHE A 127 -0.81 -8.45 -9.45
N SER A 128 -1.59 -8.64 -8.41
CA SER A 128 -2.43 -9.83 -8.26
C SER A 128 -3.51 -9.88 -9.34
N SER A 129 -4.25 -10.99 -9.38
CA SER A 129 -5.57 -11.02 -9.99
C SER A 129 -6.46 -9.95 -9.34
N PRO A 130 -7.41 -9.35 -10.08
CA PRO A 130 -8.35 -8.39 -9.51
C PRO A 130 -9.16 -9.02 -8.37
N TYR A 131 -9.40 -8.23 -7.31
CA TYR A 131 -10.21 -8.68 -6.16
C TYR A 131 -11.51 -7.89 -5.98
N LEU A 132 -11.65 -6.72 -6.66
CA LEU A 132 -12.86 -5.91 -6.68
C LEU A 132 -12.89 -5.05 -7.95
N ASP A 133 -14.08 -4.78 -8.48
CA ASP A 133 -14.32 -3.75 -9.49
C ASP A 133 -14.78 -2.48 -8.78
N ASP A 134 -14.20 -1.31 -9.11
CA ASP A 134 -14.54 -0.05 -8.46
C ASP A 134 -14.36 1.14 -9.40
N ASP A 135 -15.44 1.56 -9.99
CA ASP A 135 -15.51 2.68 -10.92
C ASP A 135 -15.37 4.06 -10.21
N LEU A 136 -15.31 5.14 -10.97
CA LEU A 136 -15.25 6.49 -10.45
C LEU A 136 -16.65 7.12 -10.27
N THR A 137 -16.73 8.09 -9.38
CA THR A 137 -17.94 8.90 -9.15
C THR A 137 -17.59 10.36 -8.86
N LEU A 138 -18.50 11.24 -9.23
CA LEU A 138 -18.54 12.63 -8.78
C LEU A 138 -19.61 12.77 -7.70
N VAL A 139 -19.22 13.25 -6.53
CA VAL A 139 -20.13 13.64 -5.45
C VAL A 139 -20.04 15.14 -5.26
N ALA A 140 -21.15 15.79 -4.88
CA ALA A 140 -21.18 17.24 -4.71
C ALA A 140 -22.10 17.66 -3.59
N THR A 141 -21.78 18.79 -2.96
CA THR A 141 -22.69 19.43 -2.01
C THR A 141 -23.98 19.88 -2.73
N ALA A 142 -25.12 19.73 -2.08
CA ALA A 142 -26.40 20.15 -2.66
C ALA A 142 -26.42 21.67 -2.99
N ALA A 143 -25.67 22.47 -2.22
CA ALA A 143 -25.57 23.92 -2.41
C ALA A 143 -24.76 24.33 -3.65
N SER A 144 -23.88 23.45 -4.17
CA SER A 144 -23.01 23.75 -5.33
C SER A 144 -23.78 23.91 -6.64
N GLY A 145 -24.95 23.26 -6.75
CA GLY A 145 -25.73 23.21 -7.99
C GLY A 145 -25.11 22.36 -9.09
N ILE A 146 -24.06 21.56 -8.79
CA ILE A 146 -23.40 20.68 -9.75
C ILE A 146 -24.32 19.50 -10.04
N THR A 147 -24.60 19.23 -11.33
CA THR A 147 -25.48 18.14 -11.80
C THR A 147 -24.76 17.15 -12.73
N ASN A 148 -23.56 17.48 -13.20
CA ASN A 148 -22.73 16.62 -14.05
C ASN A 148 -21.28 17.13 -14.04
N ILE A 149 -20.36 16.41 -14.72
CA ILE A 149 -18.95 16.75 -14.80
C ILE A 149 -18.69 18.12 -15.44
N ASP A 150 -19.45 18.51 -16.45
CA ASP A 150 -19.26 19.81 -17.09
C ASP A 150 -19.66 20.95 -16.16
N GLY A 151 -20.71 20.77 -15.33
CA GLY A 151 -21.12 21.72 -14.31
C GLY A 151 -20.11 21.86 -13.16
N ALA A 152 -19.15 20.96 -13.05
CA ALA A 152 -18.07 21.04 -12.06
C ALA A 152 -16.89 21.93 -12.52
N LYS A 153 -16.83 22.29 -13.81
CA LYS A 153 -15.80 23.21 -14.33
C LYS A 153 -15.92 24.59 -13.71
N GLY A 154 -14.79 25.09 -13.21
CA GLY A 154 -14.75 26.39 -12.51
C GLY A 154 -15.30 26.36 -11.08
N LYS A 155 -15.71 25.18 -10.57
CA LYS A 155 -16.08 24.95 -9.17
C LYS A 155 -14.86 24.42 -8.39
N LYS A 156 -14.96 24.45 -7.07
CA LYS A 156 -13.93 23.89 -6.19
C LYS A 156 -14.08 22.36 -6.13
N VAL A 157 -13.43 21.66 -7.01
CA VAL A 157 -13.43 20.18 -7.04
C VAL A 157 -12.18 19.67 -6.35
N GLY A 158 -12.34 18.71 -5.44
CA GLY A 158 -11.22 18.03 -4.80
C GLY A 158 -11.01 16.62 -5.38
N VAL A 159 -9.75 16.18 -5.38
CA VAL A 159 -9.33 14.82 -5.72
C VAL A 159 -8.20 14.40 -4.78
N GLN A 160 -8.05 13.11 -4.52
CA GLN A 160 -6.81 12.64 -3.91
C GLN A 160 -5.73 12.58 -4.97
N GLN A 161 -4.52 13.06 -4.64
CA GLN A 161 -3.37 13.07 -5.56
C GLN A 161 -2.95 11.66 -5.97
N ALA A 162 -2.29 11.55 -7.13
CA ALA A 162 -1.75 10.29 -7.67
C ALA A 162 -2.80 9.21 -7.98
N THR A 163 -4.12 9.51 -7.89
CA THR A 163 -5.22 8.59 -8.16
C THR A 163 -5.70 8.65 -9.61
N THR A 164 -6.45 7.61 -10.01
CA THR A 164 -7.19 7.60 -11.29
C THR A 164 -8.26 8.69 -11.32
N GLY A 165 -8.85 9.04 -10.17
CA GLY A 165 -9.76 10.18 -10.03
C GLY A 165 -9.11 11.51 -10.35
N ALA A 166 -7.87 11.74 -9.90
CA ALA A 166 -7.11 12.94 -10.24
C ALA A 166 -6.78 13.01 -11.73
N ALA A 167 -6.38 11.88 -12.33
CA ALA A 167 -6.12 11.79 -13.77
C ALA A 167 -7.40 12.07 -14.58
N TYR A 168 -8.53 11.47 -14.18
CA TYR A 168 -9.81 11.67 -14.83
C TYR A 168 -10.29 13.14 -14.75
N ALA A 169 -10.17 13.79 -13.59
CA ALA A 169 -10.49 15.21 -13.45
C ALA A 169 -9.69 16.07 -14.43
N LYS A 170 -8.39 15.82 -14.53
CA LYS A 170 -7.50 16.50 -15.47
C LYS A 170 -7.92 16.29 -16.93
N ASP A 171 -8.24 15.04 -17.32
CA ASP A 171 -8.69 14.72 -18.68
C ASP A 171 -10.02 15.40 -19.04
N LYS A 172 -10.88 15.64 -18.05
CA LYS A 172 -12.14 16.40 -18.23
C LYS A 172 -11.95 17.93 -18.17
N GLY A 173 -10.71 18.40 -17.97
CA GLY A 173 -10.38 19.83 -17.91
C GLY A 173 -10.85 20.48 -16.61
N ILE A 174 -10.89 19.73 -15.52
CA ILE A 174 -11.18 20.24 -14.18
C ILE A 174 -9.85 20.55 -13.49
N ASP A 175 -9.71 21.79 -13.05
CA ASP A 175 -8.60 22.23 -12.18
C ASP A 175 -8.95 21.86 -10.75
N ALA A 176 -8.61 20.61 -10.37
CA ALA A 176 -8.99 20.06 -9.09
C ALA A 176 -7.93 20.35 -8.02
N GLN A 177 -8.40 20.69 -6.81
CA GLN A 177 -7.55 20.77 -5.63
C GLN A 177 -7.08 19.37 -5.24
N GLN A 178 -5.77 19.20 -5.13
CA GLN A 178 -5.15 17.93 -4.74
C GLN A 178 -5.12 17.80 -3.21
N PHE A 179 -5.52 16.64 -2.69
CA PHE A 179 -5.41 16.26 -1.28
C PHE A 179 -4.46 15.08 -1.14
N GLU A 180 -3.69 15.04 -0.07
CA GLU A 180 -2.73 13.97 0.17
C GLU A 180 -3.43 12.63 0.37
N ASP A 181 -4.46 12.61 1.21
CA ASP A 181 -5.26 11.43 1.54
C ASP A 181 -6.76 11.66 1.38
N SER A 182 -7.53 10.57 1.34
CA SER A 182 -8.98 10.63 1.18
C SER A 182 -9.70 11.19 2.41
N GLY A 183 -9.13 11.06 3.59
CA GLY A 183 -9.69 11.61 4.83
C GLY A 183 -9.75 13.14 4.78
N LEU A 184 -8.66 13.79 4.34
CA LEU A 184 -8.61 15.23 4.12
C LEU A 184 -9.58 15.69 3.04
N LEU A 185 -9.65 14.95 1.92
CA LEU A 185 -10.61 15.20 0.84
C LEU A 185 -12.05 15.18 1.36
N VAL A 186 -12.42 14.13 2.08
CA VAL A 186 -13.77 13.94 2.64
C VAL A 186 -14.09 15.02 3.69
N GLN A 187 -13.14 15.38 4.55
CA GLN A 187 -13.31 16.46 5.50
C GLN A 187 -13.57 17.81 4.81
N ALA A 188 -12.81 18.12 3.77
CA ALA A 188 -12.99 19.35 2.98
C ALA A 188 -14.38 19.41 2.33
N LEU A 189 -14.85 18.28 1.78
CA LEU A 189 -16.18 18.16 1.19
C LEU A 189 -17.29 18.35 2.23
N LYS A 190 -17.21 17.66 3.38
CA LYS A 190 -18.19 17.78 4.48
C LYS A 190 -18.20 19.16 5.10
N ALA A 191 -17.06 19.82 5.19
CA ALA A 191 -16.94 21.19 5.67
C ALA A 191 -17.42 22.25 4.65
N GLY A 192 -17.71 21.85 3.40
CA GLY A 192 -18.10 22.76 2.32
C GLY A 192 -16.97 23.70 1.85
N THR A 193 -15.71 23.38 2.13
CA THR A 193 -14.55 24.13 1.63
C THR A 193 -14.28 23.83 0.16
N ILE A 194 -14.74 22.67 -0.31
CA ILE A 194 -14.85 22.29 -1.72
C ILE A 194 -16.32 21.99 -2.06
N ASP A 195 -16.69 22.19 -3.32
CA ASP A 195 -18.04 22.02 -3.84
C ASP A 195 -18.34 20.57 -4.19
N ALA A 196 -17.33 19.83 -4.64
CA ALA A 196 -17.44 18.46 -5.11
C ALA A 196 -16.14 17.69 -4.89
N ALA A 197 -16.23 16.35 -4.89
CA ALA A 197 -15.11 15.44 -4.92
C ALA A 197 -15.27 14.40 -6.03
N LEU A 198 -14.17 14.02 -6.68
CA LEU A 198 -14.13 13.00 -7.70
C LEU A 198 -13.12 11.93 -7.31
N GLY A 199 -13.54 10.67 -7.32
CA GLY A 199 -12.74 9.53 -6.89
C GLY A 199 -13.51 8.23 -6.98
N ASN A 200 -12.99 7.18 -6.34
CA ASN A 200 -13.59 5.85 -6.37
C ASN A 200 -15.00 5.83 -5.77
N GLN A 201 -15.88 5.09 -6.45
CA GLN A 201 -17.30 5.02 -6.11
C GLN A 201 -17.56 4.43 -4.73
N SER A 202 -16.79 3.42 -4.34
CA SER A 202 -16.90 2.77 -3.04
C SER A 202 -16.55 3.73 -1.89
N VAL A 203 -15.44 4.47 -2.02
CA VAL A 203 -14.93 5.38 -0.99
C VAL A 203 -15.83 6.60 -0.84
N LEU A 204 -16.11 7.30 -1.94
CA LEU A 204 -16.99 8.47 -1.88
C LEU A 204 -18.42 8.10 -1.53
N GLY A 205 -18.90 6.92 -2.01
CA GLY A 205 -20.23 6.42 -1.62
C GLY A 205 -20.32 6.11 -0.12
N TYR A 206 -19.27 5.51 0.46
CA TYR A 206 -19.19 5.28 1.90
C TYR A 206 -19.13 6.59 2.68
N ALA A 207 -18.34 7.53 2.24
CA ALA A 207 -18.15 8.83 2.90
C ALA A 207 -19.45 9.66 3.01
N ILE A 208 -20.34 9.53 2.02
CA ILE A 208 -21.57 10.33 1.94
C ILE A 208 -22.83 9.60 2.40
N LYS A 209 -22.75 8.33 2.80
CA LYS A 209 -23.91 7.48 3.13
C LYS A 209 -24.85 8.10 4.18
N ASP A 210 -24.29 8.83 5.14
CA ASP A 210 -25.01 9.47 6.25
C ASP A 210 -25.01 11.02 6.12
N GLU A 211 -24.68 11.54 4.92
CA GLU A 211 -24.54 12.98 4.66
C GLU A 211 -25.64 13.50 3.71
N PRO A 212 -26.81 13.90 4.23
CA PRO A 212 -27.95 14.28 3.39
C PRO A 212 -27.69 15.53 2.53
N THR A 213 -26.70 16.33 2.88
CA THR A 213 -26.30 17.56 2.16
C THR A 213 -25.34 17.31 1.00
N ILE A 214 -24.84 16.09 0.84
CA ILE A 214 -23.94 15.70 -0.23
C ILE A 214 -24.61 14.60 -1.05
N LYS A 215 -24.52 14.70 -2.37
CA LYS A 215 -25.19 13.76 -3.29
C LYS A 215 -24.21 13.22 -4.29
N ARG A 216 -24.43 11.98 -4.66
CA ARG A 216 -23.82 11.40 -5.87
C ARG A 216 -24.44 12.08 -7.09
N VAL A 217 -23.58 12.66 -7.93
CA VAL A 217 -23.98 13.42 -9.10
C VAL A 217 -23.94 12.55 -10.34
N GLU A 218 -22.82 11.85 -10.54
CA GLU A 218 -22.60 11.06 -11.76
C GLU A 218 -21.62 9.93 -11.46
N ASN A 219 -21.83 8.76 -12.10
CA ASN A 219 -20.91 7.62 -12.07
C ASN A 219 -20.25 7.45 -13.44
N TYR A 220 -18.99 7.07 -13.44
CA TYR A 220 -18.20 6.87 -14.64
C TYR A 220 -17.75 5.42 -14.72
N ALA A 221 -18.32 4.68 -15.67
CA ALA A 221 -17.94 3.29 -15.93
C ALA A 221 -16.54 3.24 -16.57
N THR A 222 -15.52 3.37 -15.74
CA THR A 222 -14.12 3.34 -16.16
C THR A 222 -13.61 1.91 -16.36
N GLY A 223 -14.31 0.92 -15.81
CA GLY A 223 -13.93 -0.48 -15.84
C GLY A 223 -12.72 -0.76 -14.95
N GLU A 224 -12.49 0.07 -13.94
CA GLU A 224 -11.36 -0.10 -13.03
C GLU A 224 -11.48 -1.37 -12.20
N LYS A 225 -10.35 -2.04 -12.07
CA LYS A 225 -10.18 -3.25 -11.27
C LYS A 225 -9.10 -3.04 -10.24
N LEU A 226 -9.39 -3.40 -9.00
CA LEU A 226 -8.44 -3.26 -7.91
C LEU A 226 -7.58 -4.51 -7.79
N GLY A 227 -6.28 -4.30 -7.55
CA GLY A 227 -5.30 -5.37 -7.37
C GLY A 227 -4.29 -5.05 -6.26
N ILE A 228 -3.69 -6.10 -5.74
CA ILE A 228 -2.61 -6.00 -4.76
C ILE A 228 -1.31 -5.80 -5.52
N ALA A 229 -0.60 -4.72 -5.19
CA ALA A 229 0.68 -4.41 -5.81
C ALA A 229 1.81 -5.25 -5.20
N ILE A 230 2.67 -5.77 -6.06
CA ILE A 230 3.76 -6.68 -5.74
C ILE A 230 5.02 -6.16 -6.44
N LYS A 231 6.17 -6.30 -5.78
CA LYS A 231 7.45 -5.91 -6.37
C LYS A 231 7.64 -6.58 -7.73
N LYS A 232 8.04 -5.80 -8.72
CA LYS A 232 8.26 -6.27 -10.09
C LYS A 232 9.13 -7.51 -10.13
N GLY A 233 8.62 -8.57 -10.77
CA GLY A 233 9.32 -9.86 -10.92
C GLY A 233 9.24 -10.79 -9.71
N ASN A 234 8.56 -10.44 -8.62
CA ASN A 234 8.37 -11.33 -7.46
C ASN A 234 7.20 -12.30 -7.70
N THR A 235 7.41 -13.26 -8.59
CA THR A 235 6.39 -14.25 -8.98
C THR A 235 5.97 -15.14 -7.81
N ALA A 236 6.89 -15.48 -6.91
CA ALA A 236 6.57 -16.30 -5.74
C ALA A 236 5.53 -15.62 -4.82
N MET A 237 5.67 -14.30 -4.59
CA MET A 237 4.69 -13.54 -3.84
C MET A 237 3.37 -13.42 -4.62
N ALA A 238 3.43 -13.14 -5.92
CA ALA A 238 2.24 -13.05 -6.77
C ALA A 238 1.43 -14.36 -6.76
N ASP A 239 2.09 -15.50 -6.85
CA ASP A 239 1.43 -16.82 -6.81
C ASP A 239 0.74 -17.05 -5.45
N LYS A 240 1.39 -16.67 -4.34
CA LYS A 240 0.78 -16.80 -3.00
C LYS A 240 -0.43 -15.89 -2.81
N VAL A 241 -0.30 -14.62 -3.18
CA VAL A 241 -1.41 -13.66 -3.11
C VAL A 241 -2.59 -14.15 -3.96
N ASN A 242 -2.32 -14.60 -5.19
CA ASN A 242 -3.37 -15.13 -6.08
C ASN A 242 -4.01 -16.40 -5.54
N ALA A 243 -3.23 -17.30 -4.93
CA ALA A 243 -3.76 -18.50 -4.28
C ALA A 243 -4.69 -18.12 -3.10
N THR A 244 -4.32 -17.13 -2.29
CA THR A 244 -5.18 -16.61 -1.22
C THR A 244 -6.47 -16.01 -1.79
N LEU A 245 -6.40 -15.12 -2.78
CA LEU A 245 -7.58 -14.51 -3.40
C LEU A 245 -8.52 -15.55 -3.98
N LYS A 246 -7.95 -16.56 -4.66
CA LYS A 246 -8.75 -17.68 -5.16
C LYS A 246 -9.44 -18.45 -4.04
N ARG A 247 -8.74 -18.78 -2.97
CA ARG A 247 -9.33 -19.45 -1.80
C ARG A 247 -10.48 -18.63 -1.20
N LEU A 248 -10.26 -17.32 -0.99
CA LEU A 248 -11.28 -16.41 -0.43
C LEU A 248 -12.52 -16.30 -1.33
N THR A 249 -12.33 -16.42 -2.64
CA THR A 249 -13.42 -16.45 -3.61
C THR A 249 -14.17 -17.76 -3.54
N ASP A 250 -13.44 -18.89 -3.56
CA ASP A 250 -14.02 -20.24 -3.60
C ASP A 250 -14.81 -20.58 -2.31
N ASP A 251 -14.31 -20.14 -1.14
CA ASP A 251 -14.94 -20.39 0.17
C ASP A 251 -15.99 -19.33 0.56
N GLY A 252 -16.18 -18.29 -0.25
CA GLY A 252 -17.14 -17.21 -0.03
C GLY A 252 -16.70 -16.14 0.97
N SER A 253 -15.47 -16.21 1.50
CA SER A 253 -14.94 -15.22 2.45
C SER A 253 -14.83 -13.84 1.84
N LEU A 254 -14.39 -13.73 0.58
CA LEU A 254 -14.30 -12.45 -0.13
C LEU A 254 -15.67 -11.76 -0.23
N LYS A 255 -16.71 -12.52 -0.57
CA LYS A 255 -18.09 -12.01 -0.59
C LYS A 255 -18.55 -11.56 0.80
N LYS A 256 -18.20 -12.31 1.84
CA LYS A 256 -18.51 -11.92 3.23
C LYS A 256 -17.83 -10.60 3.60
N PHE A 257 -16.55 -10.42 3.25
CA PHE A 257 -15.84 -9.16 3.48
C PHE A 257 -16.50 -8.01 2.73
N THR A 258 -16.86 -8.22 1.44
CA THR A 258 -17.58 -7.22 0.64
C THR A 258 -18.90 -6.81 1.32
N THR A 259 -19.71 -7.76 1.75
CA THR A 259 -20.97 -7.47 2.46
C THR A 259 -20.73 -6.73 3.78
N THR A 260 -19.68 -7.14 4.53
CA THR A 260 -19.37 -6.51 5.82
C THR A 260 -19.03 -5.02 5.66
N TRP A 261 -18.25 -4.66 4.64
CA TRP A 261 -17.71 -3.31 4.51
C TRP A 261 -18.52 -2.40 3.59
N PHE A 262 -19.14 -2.94 2.55
CA PHE A 262 -19.90 -2.17 1.57
C PHE A 262 -21.41 -2.36 1.67
N GLY A 263 -21.87 -3.33 2.48
CA GLY A 263 -23.29 -3.70 2.56
C GLY A 263 -23.70 -4.73 1.49
N GLU A 264 -24.94 -5.18 1.55
CA GLU A 264 -25.50 -6.05 0.51
C GLU A 264 -25.65 -5.25 -0.79
N PRO A 265 -25.38 -5.86 -1.97
CA PRO A 265 -25.65 -5.23 -3.25
C PRO A 265 -27.13 -4.81 -3.32
N THR A 266 -27.39 -3.53 -3.56
CA THR A 266 -28.75 -3.09 -3.88
C THR A 266 -29.18 -3.76 -5.18
N LYS A 267 -30.30 -4.52 -5.12
CA LYS A 267 -30.91 -5.16 -6.30
C LYS A 267 -31.42 -4.13 -7.30
#